data_32211e0b5826e554e10c8b72e2fa0848
#
_entry.id   32211e0b5826e554e10c8b72e2fa0848
#
_cell.length_a   1.000
_cell.length_b   1.000
_cell.length_c   1.000
_cell.angle_alpha   90.00
_cell.angle_beta   90.00
_cell.angle_gamma   90.00
#
_symmetry.space_group_name_H-M   'P 1'
#
loop_
_entity.id
_entity.type
_entity.pdbx_description
1 polymer ?
#
loop_
_entity_poly.entity_id
_entity_poly.type
_entity_poly.pdbx_seq_one_letter_code
_entity_poly.pdbx_strand_id
1 'polypeptide(L)'
;MRNIILFILLLSVYTPVCSQNAEEFENGTFLRKLYNDSSYLKLKKKVVAEFVHAQPGRWGEFVKGVDEDISTQQKYIAFTFDACGGIKGDGYDKELIDFLRKEKVPATLFVTGKWIDANFSIFLNLSRDTLFEIENHGLNHKPCSIDGESEYGIHGTSNVADAFDEIEANALKIEAITKHKPRFYRSATAFIDEACARMAGQLGITAVSFQILSGDAVPYTPDSVIEGNVLKNIKPGAIVIMHFNHPEWYTYEAMRKIVPALRQLGYNFVRLNRYPLKAL
;
A
#
# COMPACT_ATOMS: atom_id res chain seq x y z
N MET A 1 58.32 30.95 28.99
CA MET A 1 57.74 30.72 27.66
C MET A 1 56.62 29.68 27.84
N ARG A 2 55.37 30.13 27.80
CA ARG A 2 54.15 29.28 27.99
C ARG A 2 53.59 28.98 26.59
N ASN A 3 53.69 27.73 26.18
CA ASN A 3 53.05 27.27 24.92
C ASN A 3 51.56 27.17 25.12
N ILE A 4 50.81 28.01 24.38
CA ILE A 4 49.35 27.91 24.25
C ILE A 4 49.07 26.94 23.10
N ILE A 5 48.54 25.75 23.46
CA ILE A 5 48.06 24.79 22.46
C ILE A 5 46.61 25.19 22.15
N LEU A 6 46.39 25.67 20.92
CA LEU A 6 45.09 26.01 20.36
C LEU A 6 44.39 24.73 19.91
N PHE A 7 43.37 24.27 20.67
CA PHE A 7 42.50 23.20 20.23
C PHE A 7 41.47 23.74 19.21
N ILE A 8 41.68 23.46 17.95
CA ILE A 8 40.67 23.70 16.91
C ILE A 8 39.63 22.58 17.00
N LEU A 9 38.45 22.87 17.57
CA LEU A 9 37.28 22.00 17.49
C LEU A 9 36.75 22.03 16.04
N LEU A 10 37.05 20.99 15.29
CA LEU A 10 36.36 20.69 14.02
C LEU A 10 34.93 20.25 14.36
N LEU A 11 33.98 21.19 14.37
CA LEU A 11 32.56 20.88 14.31
C LEU A 11 32.28 20.30 12.92
N SER A 12 32.30 18.98 12.82
CA SER A 12 31.71 18.28 11.68
C SER A 12 30.21 18.55 11.66
N VAL A 13 29.77 19.40 10.74
CA VAL A 13 28.36 19.61 10.45
C VAL A 13 27.84 18.31 9.86
N TYR A 14 27.30 17.44 10.72
CA TYR A 14 26.49 16.30 10.30
C TYR A 14 25.21 16.87 9.68
N THR A 15 25.21 17.17 8.39
CA THR A 15 23.95 17.31 7.66
C THR A 15 23.35 15.90 7.56
N PRO A 16 22.16 15.67 8.11
CA PRO A 16 21.56 14.35 8.05
C PRO A 16 21.29 14.02 6.58
N VAL A 17 21.88 12.93 6.09
CA VAL A 17 21.65 12.33 4.76
C VAL A 17 20.13 12.14 4.47
N CYS A 18 19.29 12.23 5.49
CA CYS A 18 17.84 12.13 5.42
C CYS A 18 17.14 13.35 4.77
N SER A 19 17.73 14.56 4.81
CA SER A 19 17.05 15.76 4.28
C SER A 19 17.16 15.91 2.76
N GLN A 20 18.27 15.49 2.16
CA GLN A 20 18.45 15.57 0.71
C GLN A 20 17.59 14.57 -0.07
N ASN A 21 17.24 13.43 0.54
CA ASN A 21 16.37 12.44 -0.09
C ASN A 21 14.89 12.80 -0.01
N ALA A 22 14.43 13.50 1.04
CA ALA A 22 13.04 13.90 1.19
C ALA A 22 12.59 14.82 0.04
N GLU A 23 13.38 15.88 -0.24
CA GLU A 23 13.07 16.88 -1.26
C GLU A 23 12.91 16.26 -2.67
N GLU A 24 13.65 15.20 -2.97
CA GLU A 24 13.55 14.52 -4.26
C GLU A 24 12.17 13.87 -4.47
N PHE A 25 11.56 13.34 -3.43
CA PHE A 25 10.28 12.64 -3.50
C PHE A 25 9.11 13.61 -3.31
N GLU A 26 9.19 14.54 -2.35
CA GLU A 26 8.13 15.48 -2.02
C GLU A 26 7.81 16.48 -3.16
N ASN A 27 8.81 16.90 -3.94
CA ASN A 27 8.64 17.88 -5.03
C ASN A 27 8.46 17.27 -6.42
N GLY A 28 8.25 15.96 -6.52
CA GLY A 28 8.05 15.22 -7.78
C GLY A 28 9.32 15.09 -8.65
N THR A 29 10.51 15.41 -8.13
CA THR A 29 11.77 15.28 -8.88
C THR A 29 12.06 13.82 -9.23
N PHE A 30 11.74 12.89 -8.33
CA PHE A 30 11.87 11.46 -8.60
C PHE A 30 11.10 11.04 -9.85
N LEU A 31 9.83 11.40 -9.96
CA LEU A 31 8.99 11.04 -11.13
C LEU A 31 9.50 11.68 -12.41
N ARG A 32 9.97 12.95 -12.35
CA ARG A 32 10.57 13.61 -13.53
C ARG A 32 11.81 12.89 -14.02
N LYS A 33 12.66 12.39 -13.12
CA LYS A 33 13.83 11.57 -13.48
C LYS A 33 13.42 10.22 -14.05
N LEU A 34 12.48 9.54 -13.37
CA LEU A 34 11.97 8.22 -13.77
C LEU A 34 11.38 8.25 -15.17
N TYR A 35 10.54 9.24 -15.50
CA TYR A 35 9.91 9.37 -16.82
C TYR A 35 10.87 9.75 -17.95
N ASN A 36 12.14 10.06 -17.63
CA ASN A 36 13.22 10.23 -18.59
C ASN A 36 14.27 9.10 -18.52
N ASP A 37 14.08 8.11 -17.63
CA ASP A 37 15.00 6.98 -17.53
C ASP A 37 14.83 6.01 -18.70
N SER A 38 15.94 5.67 -19.34
CA SER A 38 15.92 4.83 -20.54
C SER A 38 15.44 3.41 -20.28
N SER A 39 15.72 2.85 -19.11
CA SER A 39 15.30 1.50 -18.71
C SER A 39 13.80 1.46 -18.45
N TYR A 40 13.28 2.45 -17.73
CA TYR A 40 11.84 2.63 -17.50
C TYR A 40 11.08 2.76 -18.82
N LEU A 41 11.52 3.64 -19.71
CA LEU A 41 10.89 3.87 -21.00
C LEU A 41 10.93 2.62 -21.90
N LYS A 42 12.02 1.87 -21.86
CA LYS A 42 12.16 0.60 -22.59
C LYS A 42 11.18 -0.44 -22.07
N LEU A 43 11.06 -0.58 -20.74
CA LEU A 43 10.12 -1.49 -20.11
C LEU A 43 8.67 -1.09 -20.43
N LYS A 44 8.34 0.19 -20.27
CA LYS A 44 7.01 0.74 -20.62
C LYS A 44 6.63 0.44 -22.06
N LYS A 45 7.54 0.74 -23.00
CA LYS A 45 7.32 0.45 -24.43
C LYS A 45 7.03 -1.03 -24.68
N LYS A 46 7.78 -1.93 -24.01
CA LYS A 46 7.57 -3.39 -24.13
C LYS A 46 6.20 -3.79 -23.63
N VAL A 47 5.83 -3.38 -22.40
CA VAL A 47 4.54 -3.74 -21.79
C VAL A 47 3.38 -3.13 -22.58
N VAL A 48 3.46 -1.87 -22.98
CA VAL A 48 2.42 -1.24 -23.80
C VAL A 48 2.21 -1.98 -25.12
N ALA A 49 3.29 -2.37 -25.80
CA ALA A 49 3.17 -3.13 -27.07
C ALA A 49 2.52 -4.49 -26.88
N GLU A 50 2.68 -5.12 -25.72
CA GLU A 50 2.09 -6.42 -25.41
C GLU A 50 0.59 -6.32 -25.07
N PHE A 51 0.19 -5.25 -24.36
CA PHE A 51 -1.17 -5.10 -23.86
C PHE A 51 -2.05 -4.18 -24.69
N VAL A 52 -1.55 -3.42 -25.67
CA VAL A 52 -2.33 -2.43 -26.44
C VAL A 52 -3.51 -3.02 -27.20
N HIS A 53 -3.46 -4.31 -27.52
CA HIS A 53 -4.55 -5.04 -28.16
C HIS A 53 -5.19 -6.10 -27.25
N ALA A 54 -4.82 -6.11 -25.98
CA ALA A 54 -5.41 -7.03 -25.01
C ALA A 54 -6.87 -6.66 -24.74
N GLN A 55 -7.71 -7.67 -24.54
CA GLN A 55 -9.04 -7.44 -23.99
C GLN A 55 -8.91 -7.21 -22.48
N PRO A 56 -9.63 -6.23 -21.90
CA PRO A 56 -9.58 -5.96 -20.48
C PRO A 56 -9.99 -7.17 -19.64
N GLY A 57 -10.95 -7.95 -20.13
CA GLY A 57 -11.55 -9.04 -19.40
C GLY A 57 -12.62 -8.54 -18.41
N ARG A 58 -12.82 -9.24 -17.29
CA ARG A 58 -13.77 -8.85 -16.25
C ARG A 58 -13.23 -7.66 -15.48
N TRP A 59 -14.12 -6.75 -15.10
CA TRP A 59 -13.91 -5.65 -14.17
C TRP A 59 -14.49 -5.99 -12.79
N GLY A 60 -13.76 -5.80 -11.73
CA GLY A 60 -14.24 -6.05 -10.37
C GLY A 60 -13.13 -6.24 -9.35
N GLU A 61 -13.52 -6.46 -8.10
CA GLU A 61 -12.62 -6.71 -6.97
C GLU A 61 -12.01 -8.12 -7.02
N PHE A 62 -12.74 -9.07 -7.63
CA PHE A 62 -12.45 -10.51 -7.64
C PHE A 62 -12.43 -11.03 -9.08
N VAL A 63 -11.33 -10.73 -9.76
CA VAL A 63 -11.13 -11.13 -11.16
C VAL A 63 -9.97 -12.10 -11.29
N LYS A 64 -9.88 -12.79 -12.43
CA LYS A 64 -8.78 -13.72 -12.68
C LYS A 64 -7.41 -13.03 -12.60
N GLY A 65 -6.52 -13.58 -11.80
CA GLY A 65 -5.17 -13.05 -11.58
C GLY A 65 -5.03 -12.20 -10.32
N VAL A 66 -6.10 -12.10 -9.52
CA VAL A 66 -6.08 -11.45 -8.21
C VAL A 66 -6.12 -12.53 -7.13
N ASP A 67 -5.22 -12.43 -6.15
CA ASP A 67 -5.21 -13.26 -4.96
C ASP A 67 -6.07 -12.63 -3.85
N GLU A 68 -6.83 -13.43 -3.11
CA GLU A 68 -7.83 -12.94 -2.16
C GLU A 68 -7.65 -13.50 -0.75
N ASP A 69 -6.83 -14.54 -0.59
CA ASP A 69 -6.75 -15.33 0.62
C ASP A 69 -5.32 -15.83 0.88
N ILE A 70 -4.98 -16.02 2.13
CA ILE A 70 -3.75 -16.70 2.52
C ILE A 70 -3.97 -18.21 2.42
N SER A 71 -3.07 -18.91 1.70
CA SER A 71 -3.14 -20.36 1.55
C SER A 71 -2.77 -21.10 2.84
N THR A 72 -3.72 -21.15 3.81
CA THR A 72 -3.51 -21.81 5.11
C THR A 72 -4.80 -22.36 5.67
N GLN A 73 -4.70 -23.42 6.49
CA GLN A 73 -5.79 -23.91 7.34
C GLN A 73 -5.61 -23.52 8.82
N GLN A 74 -4.51 -22.86 9.14
CA GLN A 74 -4.27 -22.36 10.49
C GLN A 74 -5.03 -21.06 10.70
N LYS A 75 -5.41 -20.76 11.95
CA LYS A 75 -6.10 -19.55 12.33
C LYS A 75 -5.17 -18.32 12.23
N TYR A 76 -4.74 -18.00 11.01
CA TYR A 76 -4.05 -16.79 10.65
C TYR A 76 -4.99 -15.82 9.94
N ILE A 77 -4.79 -14.55 10.16
CA ILE A 77 -5.50 -13.44 9.52
C ILE A 77 -4.51 -12.34 9.18
N ALA A 78 -4.64 -11.74 8.00
CA ALA A 78 -3.89 -10.56 7.61
C ALA A 78 -4.79 -9.33 7.69
N PHE A 79 -4.44 -8.38 8.56
CA PHE A 79 -4.95 -7.03 8.47
C PHE A 79 -4.17 -6.26 7.42
N THR A 80 -4.88 -5.69 6.45
CA THR A 80 -4.32 -4.83 5.42
C THR A 80 -4.99 -3.47 5.49
N PHE A 81 -4.18 -2.41 5.40
CA PHE A 81 -4.66 -1.05 5.51
C PHE A 81 -4.21 -0.25 4.31
N ASP A 82 -5.15 0.43 3.66
CA ASP A 82 -4.90 1.24 2.49
C ASP A 82 -4.73 2.72 2.88
N ALA A 83 -3.88 3.45 2.14
CA ALA A 83 -3.72 4.90 2.24
C ALA A 83 -3.79 5.53 0.85
N CYS A 84 -4.89 6.20 0.60
CA CYS A 84 -5.30 6.64 -0.74
C CYS A 84 -4.57 7.88 -1.25
N GLY A 85 -4.31 8.86 -0.37
CA GLY A 85 -3.71 10.16 -0.74
C GLY A 85 -4.68 11.12 -1.43
N GLY A 86 -4.24 12.37 -1.59
CA GLY A 86 -5.03 13.47 -2.15
C GLY A 86 -5.80 14.26 -1.10
N ILE A 87 -6.43 15.37 -1.51
CA ILE A 87 -6.98 16.43 -0.64
C ILE A 87 -7.81 15.93 0.55
N LYS A 88 -8.47 14.78 0.41
CA LYS A 88 -9.27 14.17 1.48
C LYS A 88 -8.68 12.85 1.99
N GLY A 89 -7.57 12.39 1.44
CA GLY A 89 -6.99 11.09 1.73
C GLY A 89 -5.54 11.16 2.23
N ASP A 90 -5.01 12.36 2.52
CA ASP A 90 -3.63 12.57 2.98
C ASP A 90 -3.47 12.41 4.51
N GLY A 91 -4.52 12.05 5.22
CA GLY A 91 -4.46 11.88 6.66
C GLY A 91 -3.60 10.69 7.11
N TYR A 92 -3.42 10.59 8.42
CA TYR A 92 -2.68 9.51 9.07
C TYR A 92 -3.30 9.19 10.43
N ASP A 93 -3.83 8.01 10.57
CA ASP A 93 -4.38 7.53 11.84
C ASP A 93 -3.26 7.04 12.76
N LYS A 94 -2.72 8.00 13.51
CA LYS A 94 -1.65 7.72 14.46
C LYS A 94 -2.09 6.82 15.60
N GLU A 95 -3.35 6.96 16.07
CA GLU A 95 -3.88 6.17 17.18
C GLU A 95 -4.02 4.70 16.80
N LEU A 96 -4.48 4.42 15.59
CA LEU A 96 -4.52 3.08 15.01
C LEU A 96 -3.12 2.46 14.93
N ILE A 97 -2.17 3.17 14.35
CA ILE A 97 -0.79 2.66 14.18
C ILE A 97 -0.10 2.43 15.54
N ASP A 98 -0.25 3.34 16.48
CA ASP A 98 0.29 3.17 17.84
C ASP A 98 -0.36 2.01 18.58
N PHE A 99 -1.66 1.77 18.38
CA PHE A 99 -2.36 0.60 18.90
C PHE A 99 -1.80 -0.70 18.31
N LEU A 100 -1.63 -0.78 16.99
CA LEU A 100 -1.05 -1.96 16.35
C LEU A 100 0.35 -2.27 16.90
N ARG A 101 1.18 -1.24 17.11
CA ARG A 101 2.51 -1.37 17.74
C ARG A 101 2.41 -1.89 19.17
N LYS A 102 1.58 -1.25 20.00
CA LYS A 102 1.36 -1.62 21.40
C LYS A 102 0.92 -3.07 21.54
N GLU A 103 -0.05 -3.44 20.71
CA GLU A 103 -0.61 -4.79 20.71
C GLU A 103 0.22 -5.80 19.90
N LYS A 104 1.32 -5.38 19.28
CA LYS A 104 2.19 -6.21 18.43
C LYS A 104 1.40 -6.94 17.34
N VAL A 105 0.49 -6.24 16.68
CA VAL A 105 -0.31 -6.73 15.56
C VAL A 105 0.43 -6.40 14.26
N PRO A 106 1.03 -7.39 13.59
CA PRO A 106 1.64 -7.15 12.28
C PRO A 106 0.58 -6.83 11.25
N ALA A 107 0.90 -5.95 10.30
CA ALA A 107 -0.02 -5.54 9.25
C ALA A 107 0.72 -5.28 7.94
N THR A 108 -0.03 -5.32 6.82
CA THR A 108 0.44 -4.92 5.51
C THR A 108 -0.20 -3.59 5.14
N LEU A 109 0.61 -2.59 4.78
CA LEU A 109 0.18 -1.24 4.46
C LEU A 109 0.33 -1.00 2.96
N PHE A 110 -0.78 -0.82 2.26
CA PHE A 110 -0.82 -0.46 0.86
C PHE A 110 -0.84 1.06 0.73
N VAL A 111 0.18 1.65 0.12
CA VAL A 111 0.35 3.11 0.07
C VAL A 111 0.41 3.61 -1.36
N THR A 112 -0.26 4.73 -1.64
CA THR A 112 -0.16 5.40 -2.94
C THR A 112 1.07 6.32 -3.00
N GLY A 113 1.50 6.61 -4.23
CA GLY A 113 2.54 7.61 -4.45
C GLY A 113 2.16 8.99 -3.94
N LYS A 114 0.88 9.38 -4.05
CA LYS A 114 0.35 10.64 -3.50
C LYS A 114 0.44 10.71 -1.98
N TRP A 115 0.05 9.63 -1.29
CA TRP A 115 0.12 9.59 0.16
C TRP A 115 1.56 9.66 0.66
N ILE A 116 2.49 8.97 -0.03
CA ILE A 116 3.93 9.03 0.27
C ILE A 116 4.44 10.47 0.16
N ASP A 117 4.05 11.21 -0.88
CA ASP A 117 4.48 12.60 -1.07
C ASP A 117 3.99 13.51 0.04
N ALA A 118 2.73 13.36 0.45
CA ALA A 118 2.14 14.15 1.52
C ALA A 118 2.67 13.78 2.92
N ASN A 119 3.15 12.54 3.12
CA ASN A 119 3.50 11.98 4.42
C ASN A 119 4.91 11.35 4.44
N PHE A 120 5.87 11.92 3.72
CA PHE A 120 7.18 11.28 3.49
C PHE A 120 7.89 10.84 4.78
N SER A 121 7.95 11.69 5.80
CA SER A 121 8.60 11.37 7.06
C SER A 121 7.88 10.26 7.85
N ILE A 122 6.54 10.24 7.78
CA ILE A 122 5.70 9.18 8.36
C ILE A 122 5.94 7.87 7.61
N PHE A 123 5.90 7.91 6.28
CA PHE A 123 6.18 6.75 5.43
C PHE A 123 7.55 6.14 5.72
N LEU A 124 8.59 6.98 5.83
CA LEU A 124 9.94 6.53 6.15
C LEU A 124 10.03 5.87 7.53
N ASN A 125 9.27 6.36 8.51
CA ASN A 125 9.18 5.74 9.83
C ASN A 125 8.48 4.38 9.78
N LEU A 126 7.33 4.30 9.08
CA LEU A 126 6.58 3.05 8.91
C LEU A 126 7.39 1.99 8.16
N SER A 127 8.13 2.38 7.12
CA SER A 127 8.93 1.46 6.30
C SER A 127 10.11 0.82 7.04
N ARG A 128 10.57 1.44 8.12
CA ARG A 128 11.64 0.93 8.98
C ARG A 128 11.13 0.08 10.14
N ASP A 129 9.83 0.09 10.38
CA ASP A 129 9.19 -0.68 11.44
C ASP A 129 8.95 -2.12 10.96
N THR A 130 9.62 -3.07 11.60
CA THR A 130 9.52 -4.50 11.24
C THR A 130 8.15 -5.12 11.48
N LEU A 131 7.26 -4.41 12.19
CA LEU A 131 5.88 -4.85 12.39
C LEU A 131 5.06 -4.72 11.10
N PHE A 132 5.40 -3.74 10.26
CA PHE A 132 4.67 -3.43 9.04
C PHE A 132 5.37 -3.96 7.79
N GLU A 133 4.58 -4.26 6.78
CA GLU A 133 4.98 -4.54 5.41
C GLU A 133 4.43 -3.45 4.52
N ILE A 134 5.28 -2.81 3.73
CA ILE A 134 4.87 -1.73 2.81
C ILE A 134 4.64 -2.30 1.42
N GLU A 135 3.46 -2.06 0.86
CA GLU A 135 3.03 -2.56 -0.43
C GLU A 135 2.40 -1.45 -1.31
N ASN A 136 2.15 -1.76 -2.56
CA ASN A 136 1.81 -0.79 -3.60
C ASN A 136 0.30 -0.60 -3.74
N HIS A 137 -0.19 0.64 -3.58
CA HIS A 137 -1.61 1.02 -3.81
C HIS A 137 -1.80 1.92 -5.05
N GLY A 138 -0.85 1.89 -5.97
CA GLY A 138 -0.84 2.75 -7.15
C GLY A 138 -0.18 4.10 -6.92
N LEU A 139 0.11 4.80 -8.02
CA LEU A 139 0.76 6.10 -7.97
C LEU A 139 -0.20 7.22 -7.58
N ASN A 140 -1.39 7.24 -8.23
CA ASN A 140 -2.34 8.34 -8.19
C ASN A 140 -3.69 7.95 -7.59
N HIS A 141 -3.84 6.76 -7.03
CA HIS A 141 -5.11 6.20 -6.58
C HIS A 141 -6.13 6.11 -7.70
N LYS A 142 -5.76 5.49 -8.81
CA LYS A 142 -6.66 5.19 -9.92
C LYS A 142 -6.98 3.70 -9.95
N PRO A 143 -8.27 3.29 -10.00
CA PRO A 143 -8.64 1.92 -10.33
C PRO A 143 -7.95 1.48 -11.62
N CYS A 144 -7.33 0.29 -11.62
CA CYS A 144 -6.49 -0.12 -12.74
C CYS A 144 -7.30 -0.74 -13.86
N SER A 145 -7.45 0.00 -14.95
CA SER A 145 -8.16 -0.40 -16.18
C SER A 145 -7.32 -0.08 -17.40
N ILE A 146 -7.38 -0.92 -18.43
CA ILE A 146 -6.74 -0.61 -19.71
C ILE A 146 -7.62 0.18 -20.69
N ASP A 147 -8.89 0.41 -20.35
CA ASP A 147 -9.89 1.07 -21.21
C ASP A 147 -10.74 2.15 -20.52
N GLY A 148 -10.40 2.53 -19.27
CA GLY A 148 -10.98 3.71 -18.63
C GLY A 148 -12.15 3.43 -17.69
N GLU A 149 -12.37 2.19 -17.25
CA GLU A 149 -13.39 1.88 -16.26
C GLU A 149 -13.21 2.71 -14.97
N SER A 150 -14.30 2.96 -14.29
CA SER A 150 -14.34 3.82 -13.08
C SER A 150 -15.19 3.17 -12.02
N GLU A 151 -14.86 3.41 -10.74
CA GLU A 151 -15.64 2.87 -9.62
C GLU A 151 -15.77 3.90 -8.49
N TYR A 152 -16.91 3.93 -7.83
CA TYR A 152 -17.22 4.87 -6.73
C TYR A 152 -16.97 6.36 -7.07
N GLY A 153 -17.10 6.74 -8.36
CA GLY A 153 -16.83 8.10 -8.83
C GLY A 153 -15.34 8.42 -8.97
N ILE A 154 -14.45 7.42 -8.82
CA ILE A 154 -13.02 7.56 -9.03
C ILE A 154 -12.70 7.04 -10.44
N HIS A 155 -12.15 7.92 -11.28
CA HIS A 155 -11.73 7.57 -12.63
C HIS A 155 -10.53 6.63 -12.59
N GLY A 156 -10.65 5.51 -13.30
CA GLY A 156 -9.57 4.56 -13.49
C GLY A 156 -8.47 5.08 -14.41
N THR A 157 -7.49 4.23 -14.63
CA THR A 157 -6.45 4.47 -15.64
C THR A 157 -7.06 4.43 -17.04
N SER A 158 -6.71 5.39 -17.90
CA SER A 158 -7.40 5.66 -19.15
C SER A 158 -6.95 4.77 -20.31
N ASN A 159 -5.82 4.08 -20.16
CA ASN A 159 -5.24 3.20 -21.18
C ASN A 159 -4.09 2.37 -20.58
N VAL A 160 -3.55 1.45 -21.37
CA VAL A 160 -2.42 0.57 -20.99
C VAL A 160 -1.21 1.34 -20.46
N ALA A 161 -0.86 2.48 -21.05
CA ALA A 161 0.32 3.25 -20.63
C ALA A 161 0.11 3.95 -19.28
N ASP A 162 -1.12 4.41 -19.01
CA ASP A 162 -1.52 4.98 -17.71
C ASP A 162 -1.58 3.89 -16.63
N ALA A 163 -2.11 2.71 -16.97
CA ALA A 163 -2.12 1.54 -16.07
C ALA A 163 -0.70 1.07 -15.69
N PHE A 164 0.21 1.04 -16.67
CA PHE A 164 1.62 0.74 -16.40
C PHE A 164 2.24 1.75 -15.43
N ASP A 165 2.05 3.06 -15.67
CA ASP A 165 2.59 4.10 -14.80
C ASP A 165 1.99 4.02 -13.39
N GLU A 166 0.70 3.72 -13.27
CA GLU A 166 0.03 3.60 -11.97
C GLU A 166 0.64 2.48 -11.12
N ILE A 167 0.98 1.35 -11.72
CA ILE A 167 1.57 0.21 -11.02
C ILE A 167 3.08 0.42 -10.82
N GLU A 168 3.84 0.58 -11.91
CA GLU A 168 5.30 0.46 -11.87
C GLU A 168 5.98 1.71 -11.31
N ALA A 169 5.45 2.91 -11.60
CA ALA A 169 6.11 4.12 -11.09
C ALA A 169 6.03 4.21 -9.56
N ASN A 170 4.92 3.78 -8.94
CA ASN A 170 4.84 3.72 -7.49
C ASN A 170 5.68 2.58 -6.90
N ALA A 171 5.72 1.42 -7.57
CA ALA A 171 6.58 0.32 -7.14
C ALA A 171 8.06 0.75 -7.08
N LEU A 172 8.54 1.41 -8.12
CA LEU A 172 9.91 1.93 -8.16
C LEU A 172 10.14 3.07 -7.17
N LYS A 173 9.13 3.89 -6.88
CA LYS A 173 9.20 4.93 -5.85
C LYS A 173 9.37 4.32 -4.47
N ILE A 174 8.56 3.33 -4.12
CA ILE A 174 8.66 2.60 -2.86
C ILE A 174 10.05 1.93 -2.76
N GLU A 175 10.51 1.24 -3.81
CA GLU A 175 11.81 0.59 -3.85
C GLU A 175 12.96 1.59 -3.69
N ALA A 176 12.90 2.74 -4.33
CA ALA A 176 13.92 3.78 -4.22
C ALA A 176 14.07 4.29 -2.77
N ILE A 177 12.98 4.38 -2.02
CA ILE A 177 12.96 4.87 -0.64
C ILE A 177 13.32 3.75 0.34
N THR A 178 12.67 2.58 0.22
CA THR A 178 12.76 1.50 1.21
C THR A 178 13.87 0.50 0.94
N LYS A 179 14.42 0.47 -0.30
CA LYS A 179 15.33 -0.54 -0.84
C LYS A 179 14.70 -1.93 -1.01
N HIS A 180 13.38 -1.99 -0.95
CA HIS A 180 12.61 -3.21 -1.14
C HIS A 180 11.52 -2.98 -2.18
N LYS A 181 11.52 -3.78 -3.25
CA LYS A 181 10.44 -3.75 -4.24
C LYS A 181 9.16 -4.32 -3.62
N PRO A 182 7.99 -3.66 -3.78
CA PRO A 182 6.72 -4.22 -3.38
C PRO A 182 6.47 -5.57 -4.06
N ARG A 183 5.88 -6.49 -3.31
CA ARG A 183 5.50 -7.82 -3.82
C ARG A 183 4.05 -7.89 -4.22
N PHE A 184 3.25 -7.00 -3.64
CA PHE A 184 1.81 -6.96 -3.82
C PHE A 184 1.35 -5.61 -4.33
N TYR A 185 0.30 -5.63 -5.13
CA TYR A 185 -0.39 -4.46 -5.63
C TYR A 185 -1.88 -4.59 -5.31
N ARG A 186 -2.46 -3.58 -4.68
CA ARG A 186 -3.90 -3.43 -4.58
C ARG A 186 -4.31 -2.21 -5.39
N SER A 187 -5.16 -2.42 -6.38
CA SER A 187 -5.73 -1.34 -7.16
C SER A 187 -6.57 -0.42 -6.28
N ALA A 188 -6.63 0.87 -6.57
CA ALA A 188 -7.56 1.78 -5.90
C ALA A 188 -8.99 1.22 -5.98
N THR A 189 -9.78 1.41 -4.91
CA THR A 189 -11.12 0.81 -4.77
C THR A 189 -11.14 -0.73 -4.75
N ALA A 190 -9.99 -1.39 -4.83
CA ALA A 190 -9.79 -2.81 -5.09
C ALA A 190 -10.30 -3.29 -6.47
N PHE A 191 -10.96 -2.44 -7.26
CA PHE A 191 -11.41 -2.78 -8.61
C PHE A 191 -10.26 -2.75 -9.61
N ILE A 192 -10.21 -3.79 -10.45
CA ILE A 192 -9.16 -4.00 -11.44
C ILE A 192 -9.73 -4.80 -12.62
N ASP A 193 -9.22 -4.59 -13.84
CA ASP A 193 -9.50 -5.52 -14.92
C ASP A 193 -8.48 -6.67 -15.00
N GLU A 194 -8.84 -7.77 -15.67
CA GLU A 194 -7.98 -8.96 -15.78
C GLU A 194 -6.68 -8.67 -16.55
N ALA A 195 -6.67 -7.69 -17.46
CA ALA A 195 -5.46 -7.30 -18.18
C ALA A 195 -4.48 -6.59 -17.26
N CYS A 196 -4.97 -5.67 -16.41
CA CYS A 196 -4.16 -5.03 -15.37
C CYS A 196 -3.61 -6.03 -14.35
N ALA A 197 -4.41 -7.01 -13.91
CA ALA A 197 -3.94 -8.07 -13.02
C ALA A 197 -2.80 -8.89 -13.67
N ARG A 198 -2.93 -9.23 -14.97
CA ARG A 198 -1.83 -9.88 -15.72
C ARG A 198 -0.61 -8.97 -15.87
N MET A 199 -0.83 -7.66 -16.11
CA MET A 199 0.26 -6.67 -16.21
C MET A 199 1.05 -6.58 -14.90
N ALA A 200 0.38 -6.50 -13.76
CA ALA A 200 1.04 -6.54 -12.45
C ALA A 200 1.90 -7.80 -12.29
N GLY A 201 1.34 -8.98 -12.62
CA GLY A 201 2.06 -10.25 -12.60
C GLY A 201 3.31 -10.25 -13.50
N GLN A 202 3.24 -9.67 -14.69
CA GLN A 202 4.39 -9.54 -15.60
C GLN A 202 5.47 -8.58 -15.06
N LEU A 203 5.08 -7.58 -14.28
CA LEU A 203 5.99 -6.68 -13.56
C LEU A 203 6.58 -7.33 -12.29
N GLY A 204 6.21 -8.59 -12.00
CA GLY A 204 6.67 -9.34 -10.83
C GLY A 204 5.96 -8.95 -9.54
N ILE A 205 4.75 -8.40 -9.64
CA ILE A 205 3.93 -7.93 -8.51
C ILE A 205 2.58 -8.65 -8.55
N THR A 206 2.18 -9.31 -7.46
CA THR A 206 0.90 -10.01 -7.38
C THR A 206 -0.23 -9.03 -7.07
N ALA A 207 -1.27 -9.01 -7.89
CA ALA A 207 -2.48 -8.27 -7.58
C ALA A 207 -3.24 -8.95 -6.43
N VAL A 208 -3.65 -8.18 -5.41
CA VAL A 208 -4.28 -8.69 -4.19
C VAL A 208 -5.56 -7.92 -3.88
N SER A 209 -6.64 -8.64 -3.60
CA SER A 209 -7.88 -8.11 -3.06
C SER A 209 -8.03 -8.46 -1.56
N PHE A 210 -9.19 -8.92 -1.14
CA PHE A 210 -9.51 -9.22 0.26
C PHE A 210 -10.58 -10.32 0.35
N GLN A 211 -10.74 -10.89 1.52
CA GLN A 211 -11.85 -11.79 1.85
C GLN A 211 -12.93 -11.10 2.68
N ILE A 212 -12.53 -10.11 3.46
CA ILE A 212 -13.42 -9.43 4.41
C ILE A 212 -13.36 -7.94 4.14
N LEU A 213 -14.50 -7.39 3.68
CA LEU A 213 -14.73 -5.96 3.61
C LEU A 213 -15.14 -5.46 4.99
N SER A 214 -14.30 -4.65 5.63
CA SER A 214 -14.58 -4.09 6.95
C SER A 214 -15.74 -3.08 6.94
N GLY A 215 -15.87 -2.32 5.84
CA GLY A 215 -16.83 -1.23 5.69
C GLY A 215 -16.38 0.10 6.31
N ASP A 216 -15.13 0.20 6.76
CA ASP A 216 -14.59 1.42 7.37
C ASP A 216 -14.47 2.59 6.38
N ALA A 217 -14.35 2.30 5.06
CA ALA A 217 -14.31 3.31 4.00
C ALA A 217 -15.64 4.07 3.78
N VAL A 218 -16.72 3.62 4.36
CA VAL A 218 -17.99 4.35 4.32
C VAL A 218 -17.98 5.37 5.46
N PRO A 219 -18.00 6.67 5.16
CA PRO A 219 -17.93 7.70 6.19
C PRO A 219 -18.97 7.51 7.29
N TYR A 220 -18.55 7.70 8.53
CA TYR A 220 -19.40 7.57 9.75
C TYR A 220 -19.93 6.16 10.02
N THR A 221 -19.40 5.10 9.38
CA THR A 221 -19.72 3.72 9.76
C THR A 221 -19.34 3.49 11.22
N PRO A 222 -20.28 3.12 12.10
CA PRO A 222 -19.96 2.89 13.51
C PRO A 222 -18.94 1.75 13.68
N ASP A 223 -18.09 1.88 14.69
CA ASP A 223 -17.09 0.87 15.06
C ASP A 223 -17.70 -0.52 15.30
N SER A 224 -18.91 -0.59 15.86
CA SER A 224 -19.64 -1.85 16.06
C SER A 224 -20.08 -2.53 14.76
N VAL A 225 -20.31 -1.77 13.69
CA VAL A 225 -20.61 -2.33 12.36
C VAL A 225 -19.32 -2.87 11.73
N ILE A 226 -18.21 -2.12 11.80
CA ILE A 226 -16.90 -2.55 11.33
C ILE A 226 -16.49 -3.85 12.06
N GLU A 227 -16.57 -3.87 13.39
CA GLU A 227 -16.33 -5.05 14.22
C GLU A 227 -17.19 -6.24 13.77
N GLY A 228 -18.50 -6.01 13.62
CA GLY A 228 -19.44 -7.05 13.21
C GLY A 228 -19.13 -7.62 11.82
N ASN A 229 -18.74 -6.79 10.85
CA ASN A 229 -18.36 -7.23 9.52
C ASN A 229 -17.12 -8.14 9.55
N VAL A 230 -16.14 -7.82 10.38
CA VAL A 230 -14.93 -8.65 10.52
C VAL A 230 -15.25 -9.95 11.25
N LEU A 231 -15.85 -9.88 12.45
CA LEU A 231 -16.04 -11.06 13.31
C LEU A 231 -17.04 -12.07 12.74
N LYS A 232 -18.04 -11.65 11.98
CA LYS A 232 -19.04 -12.56 11.36
C LYS A 232 -18.47 -13.32 10.17
N ASN A 233 -17.47 -12.76 9.48
CA ASN A 233 -16.93 -13.32 8.25
C ASN A 233 -15.55 -13.95 8.42
N ILE A 234 -15.04 -14.01 9.68
CA ILE A 234 -13.71 -14.52 9.96
C ILE A 234 -13.56 -15.99 9.60
N LYS A 235 -12.48 -16.32 8.90
CA LYS A 235 -12.06 -17.69 8.59
C LYS A 235 -10.52 -17.75 8.54
N PRO A 236 -9.92 -18.95 8.68
CA PRO A 236 -8.49 -19.11 8.49
C PRO A 236 -8.04 -18.60 7.11
N GLY A 237 -6.97 -17.84 7.09
CA GLY A 237 -6.39 -17.28 5.86
C GLY A 237 -6.99 -15.95 5.40
N ALA A 238 -8.03 -15.45 6.05
CA ALA A 238 -8.72 -14.24 5.57
C ALA A 238 -7.81 -13.01 5.54
N ILE A 239 -7.93 -12.25 4.45
CA ILE A 239 -7.35 -10.91 4.28
C ILE A 239 -8.47 -9.90 4.55
N VAL A 240 -8.26 -8.99 5.47
CA VAL A 240 -9.21 -7.91 5.80
C VAL A 240 -8.72 -6.60 5.18
N ILE A 241 -9.58 -5.91 4.44
CA ILE A 241 -9.32 -4.56 3.93
C ILE A 241 -9.85 -3.51 4.92
N MET A 242 -8.99 -2.56 5.24
CA MET A 242 -9.23 -1.39 6.08
C MET A 242 -8.41 -0.20 5.59
N HIS A 243 -8.51 0.95 6.27
CA HIS A 243 -7.79 2.17 5.93
C HIS A 243 -7.10 2.76 7.17
N PHE A 244 -5.98 3.48 6.94
CA PHE A 244 -5.23 4.17 7.99
C PHE A 244 -4.94 5.64 7.68
N ASN A 245 -5.53 6.16 6.61
CA ASN A 245 -5.37 7.55 6.16
C ASN A 245 -6.56 8.46 6.52
N HIS A 246 -7.46 7.99 7.39
CA HIS A 246 -8.65 8.71 7.82
C HIS A 246 -8.79 8.61 9.36
N PRO A 247 -8.05 9.44 10.12
CA PRO A 247 -8.11 9.42 11.59
C PRO A 247 -9.48 9.80 12.15
N GLU A 248 -10.36 10.37 11.33
CA GLU A 248 -11.74 10.70 11.66
C GLU A 248 -12.72 9.52 11.48
N TRP A 249 -12.26 8.39 10.93
CA TRP A 249 -13.05 7.17 10.82
C TRP A 249 -12.89 6.30 12.07
N TYR A 250 -13.82 5.41 12.31
CA TYR A 250 -13.84 4.58 13.51
C TYR A 250 -13.02 3.27 13.39
N THR A 251 -12.00 3.26 12.53
CA THR A 251 -11.14 2.10 12.31
C THR A 251 -10.34 1.74 13.57
N TYR A 252 -9.80 2.75 14.26
CA TYR A 252 -9.08 2.54 15.52
C TYR A 252 -9.98 1.96 16.61
N GLU A 253 -11.17 2.53 16.83
CA GLU A 253 -12.12 2.07 17.83
C GLU A 253 -12.57 0.63 17.55
N ALA A 254 -12.81 0.29 16.29
CA ALA A 254 -13.15 -1.07 15.89
C ALA A 254 -12.02 -2.05 16.16
N MET A 255 -10.76 -1.69 15.80
CA MET A 255 -9.59 -2.55 16.01
C MET A 255 -9.33 -2.85 17.48
N ARG A 256 -9.62 -1.91 18.38
CA ARG A 256 -9.55 -2.14 19.84
C ARG A 256 -10.47 -3.24 20.33
N LYS A 257 -11.55 -3.53 19.61
CA LYS A 257 -12.51 -4.61 19.92
C LYS A 257 -12.18 -5.87 19.12
N ILE A 258 -11.86 -5.74 17.85
CA ILE A 258 -11.58 -6.86 16.95
C ILE A 258 -10.36 -7.66 17.41
N VAL A 259 -9.24 -6.98 17.74
CA VAL A 259 -7.99 -7.67 18.08
C VAL A 259 -8.13 -8.60 19.30
N PRO A 260 -8.67 -8.15 20.46
CA PRO A 260 -8.85 -9.05 21.60
C PRO A 260 -9.85 -10.16 21.31
N ALA A 261 -10.94 -9.89 20.58
CA ALA A 261 -11.95 -10.92 20.23
C ALA A 261 -11.33 -12.02 19.36
N LEU A 262 -10.54 -11.67 18.34
CA LEU A 262 -9.88 -12.64 17.49
C LEU A 262 -8.83 -13.46 18.24
N ARG A 263 -8.08 -12.86 19.17
CA ARG A 263 -7.16 -13.60 20.05
C ARG A 263 -7.90 -14.61 20.94
N GLN A 264 -9.05 -14.26 21.49
CA GLN A 264 -9.89 -15.18 22.25
C GLN A 264 -10.39 -16.37 21.39
N LEU A 265 -10.63 -16.13 20.09
CA LEU A 265 -10.97 -17.16 19.13
C LEU A 265 -9.75 -17.97 18.65
N GLY A 266 -8.55 -17.65 19.14
CA GLY A 266 -7.29 -18.34 18.82
C GLY A 266 -6.65 -17.93 17.49
N TYR A 267 -7.01 -16.78 16.93
CA TYR A 267 -6.38 -16.24 15.73
C TYR A 267 -5.04 -15.57 16.04
N ASN A 268 -4.09 -15.73 15.12
CA ASN A 268 -2.82 -14.99 15.09
C ASN A 268 -2.79 -14.06 13.86
N PHE A 269 -2.09 -12.96 14.01
CA PHE A 269 -1.98 -11.93 12.97
C PHE A 269 -0.69 -12.09 12.19
N VAL A 270 -0.75 -11.94 10.86
CA VAL A 270 0.41 -12.10 9.97
C VAL A 270 0.40 -11.01 8.89
N ARG A 271 1.59 -10.75 8.32
CA ARG A 271 1.74 -9.96 7.09
C ARG A 271 1.53 -10.87 5.89
N LEU A 272 1.17 -10.29 4.75
CA LEU A 272 0.91 -11.06 3.51
C LEU A 272 2.14 -11.83 3.04
N ASN A 273 3.35 -11.28 3.20
CA ASN A 273 4.59 -11.91 2.73
C ASN A 273 5.00 -13.19 3.51
N ARG A 274 4.27 -13.56 4.56
CA ARG A 274 4.63 -14.72 5.40
C ARG A 274 4.14 -16.05 4.85
N TYR A 275 3.14 -16.02 4.00
CA TYR A 275 2.52 -17.22 3.47
C TYR A 275 2.20 -17.04 1.98
N PRO A 276 2.12 -18.13 1.20
CA PRO A 276 1.57 -18.07 -0.15
C PRO A 276 0.14 -17.54 -0.13
N LEU A 277 -0.19 -16.71 -1.11
CA LEU A 277 -1.56 -16.29 -1.36
C LEU A 277 -2.20 -17.21 -2.40
N LYS A 278 -3.50 -17.11 -2.56
CA LYS A 278 -4.25 -17.84 -3.58
C LYS A 278 -5.44 -17.01 -4.06
N ALA A 279 -5.76 -17.19 -5.35
CA ALA A 279 -7.05 -16.82 -5.90
C ALA A 279 -8.14 -17.83 -5.47
N LEU A 280 -9.38 -17.40 -5.44
CA LEU A 280 -10.54 -18.28 -5.27
C LEU A 280 -10.92 -19.00 -6.56
#